data_a04d8f629552abf47636e87c1cc712ea
#
_entry.id   a04d8f629552abf47636e87c1cc712ea
#
_cell.length_a   1.000
_cell.length_b   1.000
_cell.length_c   1.000
_cell.angle_alpha   90.00
_cell.angle_beta   90.00
_cell.angle_gamma   90.00
#
_symmetry.space_group_name_H-M   'P 1'
#
loop_
_entity.id
_entity.type
_entity.pdbx_description
1 polymer ?
#
loop_
_entity_poly.entity_id
_entity_poly.type
_entity_poly.pdbx_seq_one_letter_code
_entity_poly.pdbx_strand_id
1 'polypeptide(L)'
;PASYCGVVGYKPTRGLISRHLVMQISRKLDHVGVFANSIEDAALISEQLIGYDKQDPDTSLNPKPKLLSASKEKPPMEPLFAFIKLPFMDKLDEDAAEGFKEVKEELKGKVDEIELPKGFDKIPEWQKVIMESDMANSFSDEYKKAKSKLSDKIIEAIERGMKYTSVEYNN
;
A
#
# COMPACT_ATOMS: atom_id res chain seq x y z
N PRO A 1 0.03 1.15 8.50
CA PRO A 1 0.17 2.13 9.59
C PRO A 1 -1.14 2.45 10.30
N ALA A 2 -2.29 2.51 9.58
CA ALA A 2 -3.57 2.90 10.19
C ALA A 2 -3.98 2.01 11.36
N SER A 3 -3.88 0.69 11.22
CA SER A 3 -4.21 -0.28 12.25
C SER A 3 -3.35 -0.11 13.52
N TYR A 4 -2.05 0.19 13.36
CA TYR A 4 -1.18 0.49 14.50
C TYR A 4 -1.54 1.78 15.24
N CYS A 5 -2.21 2.71 14.56
CA CYS A 5 -2.59 4.01 15.10
C CYS A 5 -4.07 4.07 15.53
N GLY A 6 -4.84 3.01 15.31
CA GLY A 6 -6.28 2.99 15.62
C GLY A 6 -7.09 3.99 14.82
N VAL A 7 -6.71 4.27 13.56
CA VAL A 7 -7.37 5.24 12.68
C VAL A 7 -7.80 4.58 11.37
N VAL A 8 -8.65 5.26 10.61
CA VAL A 8 -9.03 4.85 9.26
C VAL A 8 -7.91 5.18 8.28
N GLY A 9 -7.48 4.20 7.48
CA GLY A 9 -6.53 4.38 6.39
C GLY A 9 -7.18 4.08 5.05
N TYR A 10 -7.09 5.02 4.12
CA TYR A 10 -7.55 4.84 2.75
C TYR A 10 -6.38 4.91 1.77
N LYS A 11 -6.16 3.83 1.03
CA LYS A 11 -5.20 3.78 -0.08
C LYS A 11 -5.97 3.65 -1.40
N PRO A 12 -6.03 4.72 -2.20
CA PRO A 12 -6.73 4.69 -3.49
C PRO A 12 -6.01 3.79 -4.49
N THR A 13 -6.66 3.53 -5.61
CA THR A 13 -6.03 2.93 -6.78
C THR A 13 -4.88 3.82 -7.27
N ARG A 14 -3.80 3.18 -7.74
CA ARG A 14 -2.65 3.89 -8.29
C ARG A 14 -3.08 4.84 -9.43
N GLY A 15 -2.50 6.04 -9.43
CA GLY A 15 -2.79 7.07 -10.43
C GLY A 15 -4.06 7.89 -10.18
N LEU A 16 -4.79 7.65 -9.09
CA LEU A 16 -5.91 8.52 -8.71
C LEU A 16 -5.45 9.80 -8.01
N ILE A 17 -4.43 9.71 -7.16
CA ILE A 17 -3.80 10.86 -6.48
C ILE A 17 -2.39 11.01 -7.04
N SER A 18 -2.05 12.23 -7.44
CA SER A 18 -0.71 12.56 -7.96
C SER A 18 0.35 12.36 -6.88
N ARG A 19 1.52 11.90 -7.31
CA ARG A 19 2.74 11.78 -6.51
C ARG A 19 3.77 12.85 -6.89
N HIS A 20 3.39 13.83 -7.71
CA HIS A 20 4.26 14.95 -8.05
C HIS A 20 4.71 15.67 -6.77
N LEU A 21 5.98 15.99 -6.67
CA LEU A 21 6.65 16.56 -5.50
C LEU A 21 6.73 15.64 -4.27
N VAL A 22 6.26 14.40 -4.35
CA VAL A 22 6.52 13.38 -3.32
C VAL A 22 7.87 12.72 -3.62
N MET A 23 8.69 12.52 -2.59
CA MET A 23 9.96 11.82 -2.73
C MET A 23 9.70 10.38 -3.21
N GLN A 24 10.18 10.08 -4.40
CA GLN A 24 9.97 8.78 -5.02
C GLN A 24 10.96 7.74 -4.48
N ILE A 25 10.44 6.64 -3.95
CA ILE A 25 11.21 5.45 -3.60
C ILE A 25 11.05 4.40 -4.71
N SER A 26 9.82 3.97 -4.97
CA SER A 26 9.48 3.03 -6.03
C SER A 26 8.34 3.57 -6.88
N ARG A 27 8.58 3.82 -8.16
CA ARG A 27 7.54 4.28 -9.06
C ARG A 27 6.36 3.30 -9.15
N LYS A 28 6.62 1.99 -8.99
CA LYS A 28 5.59 0.95 -9.07
C LYS A 28 4.78 0.80 -7.79
N LEU A 29 5.42 0.98 -6.63
CA LEU A 29 4.80 0.69 -5.33
C LEU A 29 4.29 1.94 -4.60
N ASP A 30 4.86 3.12 -4.87
CA ASP A 30 4.50 4.35 -4.17
C ASP A 30 3.05 4.75 -4.43
N HIS A 31 2.35 5.05 -3.35
CA HIS A 31 0.99 5.57 -3.36
C HIS A 31 0.85 6.69 -2.34
N VAL A 32 0.05 7.69 -2.66
CA VAL A 32 -0.45 8.65 -1.69
C VAL A 32 -1.77 8.13 -1.15
N GLY A 33 -1.90 8.10 0.16
CA GLY A 33 -3.12 7.70 0.86
C GLY A 33 -3.50 8.72 1.93
N VAL A 34 -4.63 8.49 2.59
CA VAL A 34 -5.19 9.38 3.60
C VAL A 34 -5.41 8.61 4.90
N PHE A 35 -5.08 9.23 6.02
CA PHE A 35 -5.47 8.80 7.37
C PHE A 35 -6.46 9.79 7.96
N ALA A 36 -7.50 9.30 8.60
CA ALA A 36 -8.53 10.11 9.24
C ALA A 36 -9.17 9.35 10.41
N ASN A 37 -9.94 10.06 11.23
CA ASN A 37 -10.66 9.45 12.35
C ASN A 37 -11.98 8.80 11.94
N SER A 38 -12.51 9.15 10.76
CA SER A 38 -13.74 8.55 10.21
C SER A 38 -13.58 8.21 8.73
N ILE A 39 -14.45 7.33 8.23
CA ILE A 39 -14.52 6.98 6.80
C ILE A 39 -14.92 8.19 5.97
N GLU A 40 -15.85 9.00 6.47
CA GLU A 40 -16.33 10.21 5.82
C GLU A 40 -15.21 11.24 5.66
N ASP A 41 -14.39 11.47 6.68
CA ASP A 41 -13.26 12.39 6.60
C ASP A 41 -12.19 11.86 5.63
N ALA A 42 -11.90 10.57 5.67
CA ALA A 42 -10.98 9.95 4.72
C ALA A 42 -11.49 10.10 3.27
N ALA A 43 -12.78 9.90 3.05
CA ALA A 43 -13.44 10.07 1.76
C ALA A 43 -13.41 11.54 1.30
N LEU A 44 -13.74 12.48 2.20
CA LEU A 44 -13.74 13.92 1.91
C LEU A 44 -12.36 14.41 1.46
N ILE A 45 -11.32 14.08 2.23
CA ILE A 45 -9.94 14.48 1.91
C ILE A 45 -9.48 13.82 0.61
N SER A 46 -9.71 12.52 0.46
CA SER A 46 -9.31 11.79 -0.74
C SER A 46 -9.98 12.33 -2.00
N GLU A 47 -11.26 12.68 -1.92
CA GLU A 47 -12.00 13.28 -3.03
C GLU A 47 -11.38 14.61 -3.47
N GLN A 48 -10.82 15.41 -2.56
CA GLN A 48 -10.12 16.64 -2.91
C GLN A 48 -8.78 16.39 -3.59
N LEU A 49 -8.04 15.36 -3.16
CA LEU A 49 -6.71 15.01 -3.69
C LEU A 49 -6.76 14.28 -5.04
N ILE A 50 -7.86 13.57 -5.32
CA ILE A 50 -8.01 12.80 -6.58
C ILE A 50 -8.15 13.75 -7.77
N GLY A 51 -7.34 13.54 -8.78
CA GLY A 51 -7.41 14.29 -10.02
C GLY A 51 -6.25 14.03 -10.97
N TYR A 52 -6.41 14.50 -12.20
CA TYR A 52 -5.35 14.45 -13.20
C TYR A 52 -4.28 15.51 -12.92
N ASP A 53 -3.03 15.10 -12.96
CA ASP A 53 -1.87 15.96 -12.90
C ASP A 53 -0.92 15.65 -14.06
N LYS A 54 -0.75 16.60 -15.00
CA LYS A 54 0.14 16.44 -16.15
C LYS A 54 1.60 16.19 -15.77
N GLN A 55 2.01 16.46 -14.54
CA GLN A 55 3.36 16.30 -14.04
C GLN A 55 3.58 14.91 -13.40
N ASP A 56 2.51 14.14 -13.11
CA ASP A 56 2.60 12.73 -12.76
C ASP A 56 2.05 11.88 -13.91
N PRO A 57 2.92 11.22 -14.70
CA PRO A 57 2.51 10.44 -15.87
C PRO A 57 1.68 9.19 -15.53
N ASP A 58 1.55 8.84 -14.26
CA ASP A 58 0.73 7.72 -13.82
C ASP A 58 -0.71 8.13 -13.51
N THR A 59 -1.01 9.44 -13.51
CA THR A 59 -2.39 9.94 -13.40
C THR A 59 -3.08 9.96 -14.77
N SER A 60 -4.40 9.83 -14.77
CA SER A 60 -5.19 9.84 -16.00
C SER A 60 -6.44 10.70 -15.88
N LEU A 61 -6.95 11.17 -17.03
CA LEU A 61 -8.18 11.96 -17.13
C LEU A 61 -9.39 11.04 -16.92
N ASN A 62 -9.72 10.78 -15.66
CA ASN A 62 -10.91 10.03 -15.27
C ASN A 62 -11.91 10.94 -14.55
N PRO A 63 -13.22 10.64 -14.64
CA PRO A 63 -14.20 11.31 -13.81
C PRO A 63 -13.84 11.19 -12.33
N LYS A 64 -13.92 12.30 -11.60
CA LYS A 64 -13.64 12.33 -10.16
C LYS A 64 -14.71 11.52 -9.42
N PRO A 65 -14.34 10.48 -8.64
CA PRO A 65 -15.31 9.71 -7.88
C PRO A 65 -15.92 10.56 -6.75
N LYS A 66 -17.20 10.36 -6.48
CA LYS A 66 -17.92 11.02 -5.37
C LYS A 66 -17.79 10.18 -4.09
N LEU A 67 -16.58 10.16 -3.52
CA LEU A 67 -16.27 9.28 -2.38
C LEU A 67 -17.07 9.63 -1.14
N LEU A 68 -17.23 10.93 -0.83
CA LEU A 68 -18.00 11.39 0.32
C LEU A 68 -19.48 11.01 0.21
N SER A 69 -20.06 11.10 -0.97
CA SER A 69 -21.43 10.65 -1.19
C SER A 69 -21.54 9.13 -1.01
N ALA A 70 -20.64 8.39 -1.67
CA ALA A 70 -20.63 6.93 -1.61
C ALA A 70 -20.41 6.37 -0.19
N SER A 71 -19.61 7.05 0.64
CA SER A 71 -19.36 6.62 2.03
C SER A 71 -20.60 6.68 2.94
N LYS A 72 -21.62 7.46 2.53
CA LYS A 72 -22.88 7.63 3.26
C LYS A 72 -24.00 6.73 2.74
N GLU A 73 -23.81 6.10 1.61
CA GLU A 73 -24.80 5.21 1.00
C GLU A 73 -24.78 3.84 1.67
N LYS A 74 -25.95 3.22 1.78
CA LYS A 74 -26.03 1.82 2.20
C LYS A 74 -25.56 0.94 1.05
N PRO A 75 -24.80 -0.12 1.33
CA PRO A 75 -24.42 -1.07 0.28
C PRO A 75 -25.66 -1.67 -0.37
N PRO A 76 -25.68 -1.84 -1.71
CA PRO A 76 -26.84 -2.35 -2.44
C PRO A 76 -27.20 -3.80 -2.10
N MET A 77 -26.22 -4.53 -1.58
CA MET A 77 -26.35 -5.90 -1.08
C MET A 77 -25.64 -6.04 0.25
N GLU A 78 -26.07 -7.00 1.05
CA GLU A 78 -25.34 -7.33 2.28
C GLU A 78 -23.93 -7.83 1.95
N PRO A 79 -22.88 -7.24 2.56
CA PRO A 79 -21.51 -7.59 2.21
C PRO A 79 -21.16 -9.00 2.73
N LEU A 80 -20.48 -9.77 1.88
CA LEU A 80 -19.76 -10.97 2.28
C LEU A 80 -18.27 -10.62 2.37
N PHE A 81 -17.60 -11.12 3.39
CA PHE A 81 -16.20 -10.85 3.68
C PHE A 81 -15.34 -12.08 3.42
N ALA A 82 -14.09 -11.87 3.07
CA ALA A 82 -13.08 -12.90 2.99
C ALA A 82 -11.99 -12.65 4.03
N PHE A 83 -11.78 -13.61 4.94
CA PHE A 83 -10.62 -13.63 5.81
C PHE A 83 -9.51 -14.43 5.14
N ILE A 84 -8.47 -13.74 4.68
CA ILE A 84 -7.37 -14.36 3.94
C ILE A 84 -6.30 -14.84 4.92
N LYS A 85 -6.00 -16.14 4.90
CA LYS A 85 -4.88 -16.73 5.66
C LYS A 85 -3.58 -16.44 4.96
N LEU A 86 -2.80 -15.54 5.53
CA LEU A 86 -1.47 -15.20 5.03
C LEU A 86 -0.42 -16.24 5.45
N PRO A 87 0.63 -16.48 4.66
CA PRO A 87 1.68 -17.47 4.97
C PRO A 87 2.46 -17.21 6.27
N PHE A 88 2.30 -16.03 6.86
CA PHE A 88 3.03 -15.58 8.06
C PHE A 88 2.11 -15.24 9.25
N MET A 89 0.92 -15.85 9.29
CA MET A 89 -0.03 -15.69 10.42
C MET A 89 0.54 -16.19 11.76
N ASP A 90 1.50 -17.09 11.71
CA ASP A 90 2.27 -17.59 12.86
C ASP A 90 3.16 -16.53 13.54
N LYS A 91 3.37 -15.40 12.88
CA LYS A 91 4.14 -14.26 13.40
C LYS A 91 3.30 -13.18 14.07
N LEU A 92 1.99 -13.37 14.15
CA LEU A 92 1.11 -12.47 14.89
C LEU A 92 1.41 -12.58 16.38
N ASP A 93 1.37 -11.44 17.07
CA ASP A 93 1.30 -11.44 18.53
C ASP A 93 -0.10 -11.90 19.02
N GLU A 94 -0.19 -12.20 20.31
CA GLU A 94 -1.42 -12.74 20.91
C GLU A 94 -2.59 -11.75 20.79
N ASP A 95 -2.34 -10.45 20.99
CA ASP A 95 -3.37 -9.40 20.91
C ASP A 95 -3.92 -9.25 19.50
N ALA A 96 -3.05 -9.29 18.48
CA ALA A 96 -3.48 -9.24 17.09
C ALA A 96 -4.26 -10.49 16.68
N ALA A 97 -3.85 -11.66 17.15
CA ALA A 97 -4.55 -12.92 16.89
C ALA A 97 -5.95 -12.93 17.52
N GLU A 98 -6.08 -12.46 18.77
CA GLU A 98 -7.37 -12.33 19.45
C GLU A 98 -8.28 -11.32 18.73
N GLY A 99 -7.75 -10.15 18.34
CA GLY A 99 -8.52 -9.15 17.58
C GLY A 99 -9.07 -9.70 16.26
N PHE A 100 -8.31 -10.50 15.53
CA PHE A 100 -8.83 -11.17 14.32
C PHE A 100 -9.93 -12.19 14.64
N LYS A 101 -9.81 -12.89 15.77
CA LYS A 101 -10.83 -13.84 16.21
C LYS A 101 -12.13 -13.13 16.58
N GLU A 102 -12.07 -12.04 17.34
CA GLU A 102 -13.23 -11.21 17.70
C GLU A 102 -13.95 -10.69 16.44
N VAL A 103 -13.22 -10.14 15.48
CA VAL A 103 -13.80 -9.65 14.21
C VAL A 103 -14.49 -10.79 13.44
N LYS A 104 -13.89 -11.98 13.40
CA LYS A 104 -14.52 -13.13 12.73
C LYS A 104 -15.78 -13.60 13.43
N GLU A 105 -15.80 -13.57 14.77
CA GLU A 105 -16.97 -13.94 15.57
C GLU A 105 -18.12 -12.94 15.36
N GLU A 106 -17.82 -11.65 15.30
CA GLU A 106 -18.82 -10.60 15.03
C GLU A 106 -19.40 -10.70 13.61
N LEU A 107 -18.58 -11.10 12.64
CA LEU A 107 -18.98 -11.30 11.26
C LEU A 107 -19.52 -12.71 10.95
N LYS A 108 -19.81 -13.51 11.97
CA LYS A 108 -20.24 -14.90 11.81
C LYS A 108 -21.37 -15.06 10.80
N GLY A 109 -21.16 -15.96 9.83
CA GLY A 109 -22.10 -16.20 8.70
C GLY A 109 -21.94 -15.22 7.54
N LYS A 110 -21.06 -14.22 7.64
CA LYS A 110 -20.76 -13.25 6.58
C LYS A 110 -19.28 -13.22 6.20
N VAL A 111 -18.47 -14.12 6.75
CA VAL A 111 -17.04 -14.21 6.48
C VAL A 111 -16.67 -15.63 6.09
N ASP A 112 -15.99 -15.76 4.94
CA ASP A 112 -15.38 -16.99 4.47
C ASP A 112 -13.87 -16.94 4.70
N GLU A 113 -13.29 -18.06 5.18
CA GLU A 113 -11.83 -18.19 5.25
C GLU A 113 -11.29 -18.68 3.90
N ILE A 114 -10.31 -17.94 3.38
CA ILE A 114 -9.72 -18.21 2.07
C ILE A 114 -8.22 -18.42 2.23
N GLU A 115 -7.71 -19.48 1.63
CA GLU A 115 -6.28 -19.72 1.51
C GLU A 115 -5.76 -19.14 0.19
N LEU A 116 -4.57 -18.53 0.26
CA LEU A 116 -3.91 -18.00 -0.93
C LEU A 116 -3.34 -19.14 -1.79
N PRO A 117 -3.30 -18.96 -3.12
CA PRO A 117 -2.63 -19.90 -4.02
C PRO A 117 -1.15 -20.08 -3.64
N LYS A 118 -0.57 -21.21 -4.07
CA LYS A 118 0.86 -21.48 -3.86
C LYS A 118 1.72 -20.37 -4.48
N GLY A 119 2.79 -19.99 -3.79
CA GLY A 119 3.75 -18.98 -4.23
C GLY A 119 3.53 -17.61 -3.56
N PHE A 120 2.41 -17.39 -2.88
CA PHE A 120 2.19 -16.14 -2.15
C PHE A 120 3.10 -15.96 -0.92
N ASP A 121 3.74 -17.02 -0.45
CA ASP A 121 4.82 -16.99 0.54
C ASP A 121 6.04 -16.17 0.07
N LYS A 122 6.22 -16.02 -1.25
CA LYS A 122 7.32 -15.25 -1.86
C LYS A 122 7.02 -13.74 -1.98
N ILE A 123 5.80 -13.28 -1.71
CA ILE A 123 5.44 -11.86 -1.83
C ILE A 123 6.42 -10.91 -1.12
N PRO A 124 6.88 -11.18 0.12
CA PRO A 124 7.84 -10.30 0.78
C PRO A 124 9.17 -10.18 0.03
N GLU A 125 9.62 -11.27 -0.60
CA GLU A 125 10.84 -11.29 -1.42
C GLU A 125 10.64 -10.47 -2.70
N TRP A 126 9.56 -10.72 -3.44
CA TRP A 126 9.25 -9.96 -4.66
C TRP A 126 9.10 -8.47 -4.39
N GLN A 127 8.35 -8.11 -3.34
CA GLN A 127 8.20 -6.72 -2.93
C GLN A 127 9.55 -6.06 -2.64
N LYS A 128 10.45 -6.79 -1.96
CA LYS A 128 11.79 -6.30 -1.64
C LYS A 128 12.64 -6.08 -2.90
N VAL A 129 12.63 -7.01 -3.84
CA VAL A 129 13.36 -6.89 -5.12
C VAL A 129 12.89 -5.65 -5.88
N ILE A 130 11.57 -5.46 -6.02
CA ILE A 130 10.99 -4.30 -6.72
C ILE A 130 11.37 -3.00 -6.00
N MET A 131 11.14 -2.94 -4.69
CA MET A 131 11.37 -1.73 -3.90
C MET A 131 12.85 -1.31 -3.90
N GLU A 132 13.78 -2.24 -3.65
CA GLU A 132 15.20 -1.93 -3.55
C GLU A 132 15.81 -1.60 -4.94
N SER A 133 15.36 -2.28 -6.00
CA SER A 133 15.79 -1.94 -7.37
C SER A 133 15.29 -0.55 -7.80
N ASP A 134 14.03 -0.24 -7.52
CA ASP A 134 13.48 1.08 -7.81
C ASP A 134 14.16 2.16 -6.96
N MET A 135 14.45 1.88 -5.69
CA MET A 135 15.19 2.78 -4.80
C MET A 135 16.60 3.05 -5.33
N ALA A 136 17.32 2.03 -5.80
CA ALA A 136 18.64 2.20 -6.39
C ALA A 136 18.62 3.11 -7.62
N ASN A 137 17.57 3.04 -8.43
CA ASN A 137 17.35 3.94 -9.55
C ASN A 137 16.98 5.36 -9.10
N SER A 138 15.99 5.48 -8.20
CA SER A 138 15.44 6.77 -7.75
C SER A 138 16.46 7.62 -7.00
N PHE A 139 17.33 6.99 -6.20
CA PHE A 139 18.37 7.66 -5.41
C PHE A 139 19.75 7.60 -6.05
N SER A 140 19.86 7.28 -7.34
CA SER A 140 21.15 7.13 -8.01
C SER A 140 22.01 8.38 -7.96
N ASP A 141 21.40 9.55 -8.05
CA ASP A 141 22.08 10.85 -8.02
C ASP A 141 22.55 11.21 -6.60
N GLU A 142 21.69 11.05 -5.62
CA GLU A 142 22.00 11.27 -4.21
C GLU A 142 23.12 10.33 -3.75
N TYR A 143 23.04 9.06 -4.16
CA TYR A 143 24.07 8.08 -3.85
C TYR A 143 25.44 8.47 -4.43
N LYS A 144 25.49 8.95 -5.69
CA LYS A 144 26.73 9.38 -6.33
C LYS A 144 27.31 10.68 -5.75
N LYS A 145 26.44 11.65 -5.46
CA LYS A 145 26.86 13.02 -5.14
C LYS A 145 26.93 13.29 -3.64
N ALA A 146 26.19 12.55 -2.82
CA ALA A 146 25.98 12.85 -1.41
C ALA A 146 25.83 11.59 -0.54
N LYS A 147 26.50 10.47 -0.85
CA LYS A 147 26.41 9.21 -0.12
C LYS A 147 26.58 9.37 1.39
N SER A 148 27.52 10.23 1.82
CA SER A 148 27.78 10.48 3.24
C SER A 148 26.64 11.18 4.00
N LYS A 149 25.62 11.67 3.31
CA LYS A 149 24.42 12.28 3.90
C LYS A 149 23.22 11.31 3.98
N LEU A 150 23.35 10.14 3.39
CA LEU A 150 22.34 9.07 3.48
C LEU A 150 22.58 8.24 4.75
N SER A 151 21.49 7.70 5.32
CA SER A 151 21.63 6.76 6.44
C SER A 151 22.16 5.41 5.95
N ASP A 152 22.87 4.69 6.84
CA ASP A 152 23.43 3.36 6.51
C ASP A 152 22.37 2.40 5.95
N LYS A 153 21.16 2.40 6.52
CA LYS A 153 20.04 1.54 6.06
C LYS A 153 19.61 1.85 4.63
N ILE A 154 19.61 3.13 4.24
CA ILE A 154 19.29 3.54 2.86
C ILE A 154 20.42 3.12 1.92
N ILE A 155 21.67 3.33 2.32
CA ILE A 155 22.85 2.92 1.55
C ILE A 155 22.81 1.40 1.29
N GLU A 156 22.61 0.60 2.33
CA GLU A 156 22.51 -0.85 2.21
C GLU A 156 21.39 -1.30 1.26
N ALA A 157 20.20 -0.67 1.34
CA ALA A 157 19.08 -0.99 0.45
C ALA A 157 19.40 -0.64 -1.01
N ILE A 158 19.99 0.52 -1.26
CA ILE A 158 20.45 0.93 -2.61
C ILE A 158 21.50 -0.07 -3.14
N GLU A 159 22.49 -0.43 -2.33
CA GLU A 159 23.55 -1.36 -2.73
C GLU A 159 23.05 -2.79 -2.99
N ARG A 160 22.00 -3.24 -2.29
CA ARG A 160 21.32 -4.48 -2.63
C ARG A 160 20.54 -4.34 -3.93
N GLY A 161 19.82 -3.24 -4.10
CA GLY A 161 19.04 -2.94 -5.31
C GLY A 161 19.89 -2.92 -6.58
N MET A 162 21.14 -2.40 -6.49
CA MET A 162 22.10 -2.40 -7.60
C MET A 162 22.57 -3.78 -8.02
N LYS A 163 22.40 -4.80 -7.20
CA LYS A 163 22.82 -6.19 -7.48
C LYS A 163 21.75 -7.01 -8.17
N TYR A 164 20.47 -6.63 -8.06
CA TYR A 164 19.38 -7.33 -8.74
C TYR A 164 19.49 -7.17 -10.25
N THR A 165 19.28 -8.29 -10.93
CA THR A 165 19.24 -8.30 -12.40
C THR A 165 17.86 -7.89 -12.92
N SER A 166 17.81 -7.47 -14.19
CA SER A 166 16.53 -7.21 -14.86
C SER A 166 15.63 -8.44 -14.94
N VAL A 167 16.22 -9.65 -14.90
CA VAL A 167 15.46 -10.92 -14.87
C VAL A 167 14.78 -11.09 -13.51
N GLU A 168 15.50 -10.89 -12.41
CA GLU A 168 14.94 -10.99 -11.05
C GLU A 168 13.85 -9.94 -10.81
N TYR A 169 14.00 -8.73 -11.38
CA TYR A 169 13.03 -7.66 -11.26
C TYR A 169 11.72 -7.92 -12.03
N ASN A 170 11.76 -8.70 -13.13
CA ASN A 170 10.61 -8.92 -14.00
C ASN A 170 9.95 -10.30 -13.82
N ASN A 171 10.54 -11.19 -13.05
CA ASN A 171 9.98 -12.51 -12.69
C ASN A 171 9.18 -12.47 -11.40
#